data_8959af5540cb72793773a685bf782ad5
#
_entry.id   8959af5540cb72793773a685bf782ad5
#
_cell.length_a   1.000
_cell.length_b   1.000
_cell.length_c   1.000
_cell.angle_alpha   90.00
_cell.angle_beta   90.00
_cell.angle_gamma   90.00
#
_symmetry.space_group_name_H-M   'P 1'
#
loop_
_entity.id
_entity.type
_entity.pdbx_description
1 polymer ?
#
loop_
_entity_poly.entity_id
_entity_poly.type
_entity_poly.pdbx_seq_one_letter_code
_entity_poly.pdbx_strand_id
1 'polypeptide(L)'
;MKKTVIFTLLCVLLAMPAMAQPGYRYSRPRIQTVGHHGNEYVAWHRYYFGLRLGMNASHVSSDSPVLDGNGVKTGLNLGFAAGTQLTYRAPIFLESGLYYSQKGGKSGSGQDKFTYDLNYLEVPLLIKYKHFVGNQTSIQPYAGGYLAIGTDGSIKNYGSRTAFSSFDDGYFNRFDGGLKLGCGVGFNMLYVDASYDIGLSNIGQDDFNDTHNGCFTINIGVNF
;
A
#
# COMPACT_ATOMS: atom_id res chain seq x y z
N MET A 1 -1.72 -26.36 -10.64
CA MET A 1 -2.17 -26.19 -9.24
C MET A 1 -2.11 -24.73 -8.75
N LYS A 2 -1.04 -23.92 -8.97
CA LYS A 2 -0.96 -22.53 -8.48
C LYS A 2 -2.04 -21.59 -9.02
N LYS A 3 -2.42 -21.72 -10.31
CA LYS A 3 -3.44 -20.87 -10.94
C LYS A 3 -4.86 -21.10 -10.42
N THR A 4 -5.18 -22.35 -10.08
CA THR A 4 -6.51 -22.72 -9.54
C THR A 4 -6.70 -22.18 -8.11
N VAL A 5 -5.64 -22.21 -7.28
CA VAL A 5 -5.69 -21.67 -5.91
C VAL A 5 -5.90 -20.14 -5.92
N ILE A 6 -5.23 -19.43 -6.83
CA ILE A 6 -5.38 -17.97 -6.96
C ILE A 6 -6.80 -17.62 -7.42
N PHE A 7 -7.35 -18.37 -8.38
CA PHE A 7 -8.72 -18.16 -8.87
C PHE A 7 -9.77 -18.44 -7.79
N THR A 8 -9.58 -19.51 -7.00
CA THR A 8 -10.47 -19.84 -5.88
C THR A 8 -10.41 -18.78 -4.78
N LEU A 9 -9.20 -18.27 -4.45
CA LEU A 9 -9.02 -17.20 -3.47
C LEU A 9 -9.68 -15.90 -3.94
N LEU A 10 -9.58 -15.57 -5.25
CA LEU A 10 -10.22 -14.41 -5.84
C LEU A 10 -11.74 -14.54 -5.82
N CYS A 11 -12.29 -15.72 -6.10
CA CYS A 11 -13.73 -15.98 -6.03
C CYS A 11 -14.27 -15.89 -4.59
N VAL A 12 -13.51 -16.37 -3.60
CA VAL A 12 -13.87 -16.23 -2.17
C VAL A 12 -13.85 -14.78 -1.73
N LEU A 13 -12.85 -14.00 -2.15
CA LEU A 13 -12.76 -12.56 -1.87
C LEU A 13 -13.91 -11.76 -2.52
N LEU A 14 -14.34 -12.15 -3.73
CA LEU A 14 -15.47 -11.52 -4.41
C LEU A 14 -16.83 -11.94 -3.84
N ALA A 15 -16.93 -13.11 -3.20
CA ALA A 15 -18.16 -13.59 -2.59
C ALA A 15 -18.40 -13.02 -1.17
N MET A 16 -17.35 -12.57 -0.46
CA MET A 16 -17.50 -11.98 0.88
C MET A 16 -18.44 -10.77 0.98
N PRO A 17 -18.45 -9.82 0.03
CA PRO A 17 -19.40 -8.71 0.09
C PRO A 17 -20.87 -9.14 -0.10
N ALA A 18 -21.15 -10.26 -0.76
CA ALA A 18 -22.50 -10.75 -0.95
C ALA A 18 -23.13 -11.34 0.33
N MET A 19 -22.31 -11.81 1.27
CA MET A 19 -22.78 -12.37 2.54
C MET A 19 -22.83 -11.35 3.69
N ALA A 20 -22.23 -10.18 3.52
CA ALA A 20 -22.13 -9.15 4.56
C ALA A 20 -23.34 -8.18 4.59
N GLN A 21 -24.40 -8.43 3.81
CA GLN A 21 -25.55 -7.52 3.80
C GLN A 21 -26.92 -8.17 3.99
N PRO A 22 -27.41 -8.15 5.23
CA PRO A 22 -28.76 -7.72 5.46
C PRO A 22 -28.74 -6.36 6.15
N GLY A 23 -28.99 -5.30 5.38
CA GLY A 23 -29.47 -4.04 5.97
C GLY A 23 -28.42 -2.96 6.27
N TYR A 24 -27.29 -2.90 5.56
CA TYR A 24 -26.43 -1.74 5.64
C TYR A 24 -27.09 -0.54 4.93
N ARG A 25 -28.06 0.08 5.63
CA ARG A 25 -28.43 1.45 5.29
C ARG A 25 -27.22 2.29 5.68
N TYR A 26 -26.59 2.90 4.68
CA TYR A 26 -25.69 4.03 4.91
C TYR A 26 -26.45 5.06 5.73
N SER A 27 -26.34 4.95 7.05
CA SER A 27 -26.94 5.92 7.95
C SER A 27 -26.16 7.19 7.75
N ARG A 28 -26.82 8.18 7.14
CA ARG A 28 -26.34 9.57 7.17
C ARG A 28 -25.84 9.82 8.59
N PRO A 29 -24.67 10.47 8.77
CA PRO A 29 -24.22 10.82 10.11
C PRO A 29 -25.39 11.51 10.82
N ARG A 30 -25.89 10.86 11.85
CA ARG A 30 -26.99 11.40 12.64
C ARG A 30 -26.37 12.52 13.45
N ILE A 31 -26.66 13.77 13.06
CA ILE A 31 -26.35 14.94 13.87
C ILE A 31 -27.18 14.79 15.13
N GLN A 32 -26.59 14.29 16.19
CA GLN A 32 -27.19 14.35 17.53
C GLN A 32 -26.90 15.74 18.07
N THR A 33 -27.84 16.65 17.90
CA THR A 33 -27.87 17.90 18.64
C THR A 33 -28.17 17.56 20.10
N VAL A 34 -27.13 17.42 20.91
CA VAL A 34 -27.24 17.43 22.36
C VAL A 34 -27.30 18.89 22.77
N GLY A 35 -28.48 19.31 23.25
CA GLY A 35 -28.74 20.69 23.61
C GLY A 35 -27.78 21.25 24.66
N HIS A 36 -27.59 22.58 24.53
CA HIS A 36 -26.82 23.52 25.32
C HIS A 36 -25.31 23.56 25.06
N HIS A 37 -24.96 24.59 24.32
CA HIS A 37 -23.66 25.09 23.89
C HIS A 37 -23.04 24.39 22.67
N GLY A 38 -23.46 24.83 21.52
CA GLY A 38 -22.74 25.14 20.26
C GLY A 38 -21.67 24.21 19.69
N ASN A 39 -21.56 22.95 20.08
CA ASN A 39 -20.63 22.01 19.43
C ASN A 39 -21.43 20.87 18.78
N GLU A 40 -21.63 20.97 17.47
CA GLU A 40 -22.15 19.86 16.67
C GLU A 40 -21.09 18.73 16.67
N TYR A 41 -21.35 17.68 17.42
CA TYR A 41 -20.54 16.45 17.34
C TYR A 41 -21.06 15.61 16.17
N VAL A 42 -20.30 15.55 15.10
CA VAL A 42 -20.58 14.61 14.01
C VAL A 42 -20.16 13.21 14.46
N ALA A 43 -21.12 12.30 14.59
CA ALA A 43 -20.81 10.91 14.89
C ALA A 43 -20.22 10.23 13.68
N TRP A 44 -18.91 10.13 13.61
CA TRP A 44 -18.18 9.42 12.58
C TRP A 44 -18.23 7.90 12.84
N HIS A 45 -18.14 7.10 11.79
CA HIS A 45 -17.90 5.66 11.96
C HIS A 45 -16.56 5.48 12.66
N ARG A 46 -16.57 4.83 13.82
CA ARG A 46 -15.37 4.67 14.66
C ARG A 46 -14.30 3.79 14.02
N TYR A 47 -14.69 2.92 13.11
CA TYR A 47 -13.80 1.98 12.41
C TYR A 47 -14.34 1.71 11.00
N TYR A 48 -13.47 1.27 10.15
CA TYR A 48 -13.79 0.82 8.81
C TYR A 48 -12.80 -0.25 8.38
N PHE A 49 -13.24 -1.07 7.45
CA PHE A 49 -12.39 -2.03 6.75
C PHE A 49 -12.41 -1.70 5.27
N GLY A 50 -11.30 -2.01 4.58
CA GLY A 50 -11.19 -1.73 3.16
C GLY A 50 -10.41 -2.79 2.43
N LEU A 51 -10.82 -3.07 1.20
CA LEU A 51 -10.06 -3.86 0.25
C LEU A 51 -9.43 -2.91 -0.75
N ARG A 52 -8.18 -3.16 -1.12
CA ARG A 52 -7.39 -2.34 -2.03
C ARG A 52 -6.78 -3.20 -3.11
N LEU A 53 -6.83 -2.70 -4.34
CA LEU A 53 -6.13 -3.23 -5.49
C LEU A 53 -5.46 -2.07 -6.20
N GLY A 54 -4.19 -2.20 -6.57
CA GLY A 54 -3.45 -1.10 -7.14
C GLY A 54 -2.24 -1.52 -7.95
N MET A 55 -1.56 -0.51 -8.43
CA MET A 55 -0.32 -0.65 -9.17
C MET A 55 0.78 0.18 -8.52
N ASN A 56 1.95 -0.41 -8.46
CA ASN A 56 3.19 0.19 -8.03
C ASN A 56 4.00 0.65 -9.24
N ALA A 57 4.64 1.80 -9.11
CA ALA A 57 5.72 2.27 -9.96
C ALA A 57 6.93 2.50 -9.04
N SER A 58 7.81 1.52 -8.95
CA SER A 58 8.93 1.51 -8.02
C SER A 58 10.27 1.67 -8.73
N HIS A 59 11.24 2.20 -8.02
CA HIS A 59 12.63 2.25 -8.41
C HIS A 59 13.50 1.91 -7.20
N VAL A 60 14.71 1.45 -7.48
CA VAL A 60 15.71 1.18 -6.46
C VAL A 60 16.86 2.15 -6.72
N SER A 61 17.17 2.99 -5.74
CA SER A 61 18.30 3.92 -5.78
C SER A 61 19.49 3.30 -5.04
N SER A 62 20.67 3.30 -5.65
CA SER A 62 21.91 2.81 -5.06
C SER A 62 23.06 3.75 -5.39
N ASP A 63 24.00 3.90 -4.47
CA ASP A 63 25.22 4.67 -4.69
C ASP A 63 26.19 3.97 -5.68
N SER A 64 25.97 2.69 -5.96
CA SER A 64 26.75 1.95 -6.96
C SER A 64 26.21 2.18 -8.38
N PRO A 65 26.99 2.78 -9.31
CA PRO A 65 26.53 3.07 -10.66
C PRO A 65 26.13 1.83 -11.49
N VAL A 66 26.64 0.65 -11.12
CA VAL A 66 26.33 -0.62 -11.81
C VAL A 66 24.97 -1.16 -11.37
N LEU A 67 24.53 -0.78 -10.18
CA LEU A 67 23.36 -1.33 -9.51
C LEU A 67 22.23 -0.31 -9.39
N ASP A 68 22.47 0.93 -9.82
CA ASP A 68 21.47 2.00 -9.79
C ASP A 68 20.27 1.61 -10.67
N GLY A 69 19.26 1.06 -10.00
CA GLY A 69 18.01 0.60 -10.58
C GLY A 69 17.03 1.74 -10.85
N ASN A 70 17.51 2.89 -11.35
CA ASN A 70 16.73 4.10 -11.64
C ASN A 70 15.61 3.89 -12.67
N GLY A 71 15.61 2.77 -13.38
CA GLY A 71 14.52 2.39 -14.27
C GLY A 71 13.28 1.99 -13.47
N VAL A 72 12.16 2.68 -13.74
CA VAL A 72 10.88 2.39 -13.10
C VAL A 72 10.38 1.00 -13.46
N LYS A 73 10.02 0.24 -12.43
CA LYS A 73 9.35 -1.05 -12.55
C LYS A 73 7.92 -0.96 -12.07
N THR A 74 6.99 -1.49 -12.86
CA THR A 74 5.59 -1.61 -12.47
C THR A 74 5.35 -2.93 -11.76
N GLY A 75 4.51 -2.92 -10.72
CA GLY A 75 4.13 -4.08 -9.95
C GLY A 75 2.67 -4.01 -9.49
N LEU A 76 2.20 -5.10 -8.92
CA LEU A 76 0.86 -5.20 -8.33
C LEU A 76 0.90 -4.79 -6.85
N ASN A 77 -0.15 -4.13 -6.39
CA ASN A 77 -0.43 -3.89 -4.97
C ASN A 77 -1.82 -4.42 -4.63
N LEU A 78 -1.90 -5.31 -3.66
CA LEU A 78 -3.17 -5.92 -3.22
C LEU A 78 -3.17 -6.06 -1.71
N GLY A 79 -4.24 -5.62 -1.05
CA GLY A 79 -4.31 -5.74 0.39
C GLY A 79 -5.66 -5.38 0.99
N PHE A 80 -5.68 -5.46 2.30
CA PHE A 80 -6.78 -4.95 3.11
C PHE A 80 -6.28 -3.91 4.10
N ALA A 81 -7.16 -2.97 4.42
CA ALA A 81 -6.94 -1.92 5.40
C ALA A 81 -7.97 -1.99 6.51
N ALA A 82 -7.58 -1.59 7.71
CA ALA A 82 -8.45 -1.38 8.84
C ALA A 82 -8.12 -0.04 9.49
N GLY A 83 -9.11 0.79 9.73
CA GLY A 83 -8.92 2.09 10.35
C GLY A 83 -9.84 2.30 11.54
N THR A 84 -9.32 2.93 12.57
CA THR A 84 -10.07 3.33 13.76
C THR A 84 -9.91 4.82 14.01
N GLN A 85 -11.00 5.47 14.44
CA GLN A 85 -10.98 6.88 14.79
C GLN A 85 -10.25 7.10 16.11
N LEU A 86 -9.23 7.99 16.11
CA LEU A 86 -8.42 8.28 17.29
C LEU A 86 -9.09 9.27 18.25
N THR A 87 -9.92 10.18 17.75
CA THR A 87 -10.53 11.22 18.56
C THR A 87 -11.94 11.54 18.10
N TYR A 88 -12.82 11.82 19.06
CA TYR A 88 -14.21 12.22 18.79
C TYR A 88 -14.37 13.65 18.28
N ARG A 89 -13.34 14.49 18.47
CA ARG A 89 -13.39 15.92 18.13
C ARG A 89 -12.95 16.22 16.71
N ALA A 90 -12.25 15.30 16.07
CA ALA A 90 -11.76 15.46 14.72
C ALA A 90 -11.80 14.12 13.97
N PRO A 91 -11.99 14.14 12.65
CA PRO A 91 -12.03 12.94 11.81
C PRO A 91 -10.61 12.43 11.52
N ILE A 92 -9.86 12.16 12.58
CA ILE A 92 -8.50 11.61 12.52
C ILE A 92 -8.58 10.12 12.80
N PHE A 93 -8.02 9.33 11.90
CA PHE A 93 -8.02 7.87 11.94
C PHE A 93 -6.58 7.34 11.98
N LEU A 94 -6.39 6.29 12.75
CA LEU A 94 -5.25 5.40 12.61
C LEU A 94 -5.66 4.29 11.66
N GLU A 95 -4.93 4.13 10.57
CA GLU A 95 -5.13 3.04 9.61
C GLU A 95 -3.91 2.15 9.60
N SER A 96 -4.15 0.85 9.60
CA SER A 96 -3.13 -0.17 9.33
C SER A 96 -3.72 -1.20 8.36
N GLY A 97 -2.92 -2.17 7.94
CA GLY A 97 -3.39 -3.18 7.01
C GLY A 97 -2.32 -4.21 6.70
N LEU A 98 -2.62 -5.06 5.73
CA LEU A 98 -1.68 -6.02 5.20
C LEU A 98 -1.77 -6.01 3.69
N TYR A 99 -0.63 -5.78 3.04
CA TYR A 99 -0.54 -5.63 1.60
C TYR A 99 0.52 -6.56 1.02
N TYR A 100 0.18 -7.22 -0.07
CA TYR A 100 1.16 -7.82 -0.96
C TYR A 100 1.57 -6.77 -1.98
N SER A 101 2.82 -6.36 -1.94
CA SER A 101 3.35 -5.23 -2.70
C SER A 101 4.53 -5.70 -3.56
N GLN A 102 4.37 -5.66 -4.88
CA GLN A 102 5.44 -5.94 -5.81
C GLN A 102 6.20 -4.66 -6.11
N LYS A 103 7.45 -4.61 -5.70
CA LYS A 103 8.39 -3.50 -5.91
C LYS A 103 9.59 -3.98 -6.74
N GLY A 104 10.56 -3.11 -6.91
CA GLY A 104 11.83 -3.41 -7.58
C GLY A 104 12.28 -2.29 -8.49
N GLY A 105 13.26 -2.59 -9.36
CA GLY A 105 13.85 -1.64 -10.26
C GLY A 105 14.36 -2.29 -11.54
N LYS A 106 14.79 -1.44 -12.46
CA LYS A 106 15.45 -1.84 -13.70
C LYS A 106 16.72 -1.02 -13.85
N SER A 107 17.82 -1.66 -14.24
CA SER A 107 19.09 -1.00 -14.52
C SER A 107 19.64 -1.44 -15.86
N GLY A 108 20.53 -0.64 -16.44
CA GLY A 108 21.26 -0.95 -17.66
C GLY A 108 20.46 -0.83 -18.94
N SER A 109 21.17 -0.97 -20.08
CA SER A 109 20.64 -0.90 -21.43
C SER A 109 21.20 -2.05 -22.28
N GLY A 110 20.41 -2.58 -23.19
CA GLY A 110 20.86 -3.62 -24.12
C GLY A 110 21.16 -4.96 -23.44
N GLN A 111 22.40 -5.48 -23.61
CA GLN A 111 22.81 -6.77 -23.04
C GLN A 111 23.13 -6.71 -21.55
N ASP A 112 23.40 -5.52 -21.00
CA ASP A 112 23.69 -5.32 -19.58
C ASP A 112 22.44 -4.93 -18.78
N LYS A 113 21.27 -5.29 -19.28
CA LYS A 113 20.00 -5.01 -18.62
C LYS A 113 19.73 -5.97 -17.46
N PHE A 114 19.46 -5.39 -16.30
CA PHE A 114 19.02 -6.12 -15.12
C PHE A 114 17.60 -5.70 -14.72
N THR A 115 16.85 -6.62 -14.15
CA THR A 115 15.57 -6.34 -13.52
C THR A 115 15.52 -7.00 -12.15
N TYR A 116 15.20 -6.23 -11.14
CA TYR A 116 15.01 -6.70 -9.78
C TYR A 116 13.53 -6.84 -9.48
N ASP A 117 13.09 -8.02 -9.12
CA ASP A 117 11.76 -8.30 -8.60
C ASP A 117 11.86 -8.43 -7.08
N LEU A 118 11.19 -7.56 -6.34
CA LEU A 118 11.15 -7.55 -4.89
C LEU A 118 9.69 -7.56 -4.46
N ASN A 119 9.23 -8.70 -3.96
CA ASN A 119 7.85 -8.87 -3.52
C ASN A 119 7.81 -8.84 -2.00
N TYR A 120 6.99 -7.97 -1.44
CA TYR A 120 6.90 -7.74 -0.01
C TYR A 120 5.51 -8.03 0.54
N LEU A 121 5.49 -8.47 1.79
CA LEU A 121 4.34 -8.36 2.66
C LEU A 121 4.53 -7.11 3.52
N GLU A 122 3.69 -6.09 3.30
CA GLU A 122 3.83 -4.76 3.87
C GLU A 122 2.72 -4.47 4.87
N VAL A 123 3.10 -3.91 6.03
CA VAL A 123 2.19 -3.44 7.08
C VAL A 123 2.42 -1.94 7.25
N PRO A 124 1.55 -1.08 6.72
CA PRO A 124 1.58 0.36 6.98
C PRO A 124 0.97 0.69 8.35
N LEU A 125 1.40 1.81 8.93
CA LEU A 125 0.79 2.45 10.08
C LEU A 125 0.64 3.94 9.77
N LEU A 126 -0.60 4.37 9.49
CA LEU A 126 -0.89 5.67 8.90
C LEU A 126 -1.83 6.49 9.79
N ILE A 127 -1.55 7.77 9.91
CA ILE A 127 -2.49 8.76 10.43
C ILE A 127 -3.18 9.40 9.23
N LYS A 128 -4.49 9.30 9.19
CA LYS A 128 -5.35 9.74 8.09
C LYS A 128 -6.36 10.76 8.59
N TYR A 129 -6.44 11.88 7.90
CA TYR A 129 -7.47 12.89 8.14
C TYR A 129 -8.56 12.77 7.08
N LYS A 130 -9.84 12.62 7.49
CA LYS A 130 -10.97 12.54 6.55
C LYS A 130 -11.69 13.89 6.49
N HIS A 131 -11.42 14.66 5.45
CA HIS A 131 -12.14 15.91 5.19
C HIS A 131 -13.33 15.63 4.28
N PHE A 132 -14.55 15.87 4.76
CA PHE A 132 -15.77 15.65 4.00
C PHE A 132 -16.11 16.87 3.15
N VAL A 133 -16.28 16.63 1.84
CA VAL A 133 -16.70 17.62 0.85
C VAL A 133 -18.10 17.24 0.41
N GLY A 134 -19.11 17.83 1.08
CA GLY A 134 -20.51 17.43 0.88
C GLY A 134 -20.88 16.13 1.59
N ASN A 135 -21.93 15.46 1.11
CA ASN A 135 -22.57 14.35 1.82
C ASN A 135 -21.97 12.96 1.54
N GLN A 136 -21.20 12.81 0.48
CA GLN A 136 -20.78 11.49 0.00
C GLN A 136 -19.29 11.42 -0.34
N THR A 137 -18.62 12.57 -0.44
CA THR A 137 -17.23 12.64 -0.88
C THR A 137 -16.35 13.05 0.30
N SER A 138 -15.18 12.43 0.41
CA SER A 138 -14.16 12.82 1.37
C SER A 138 -12.77 12.87 0.71
N ILE A 139 -11.97 13.84 1.10
CA ILE A 139 -10.55 13.92 0.77
C ILE A 139 -9.78 13.45 2.00
N GLN A 140 -8.84 12.54 1.83
CA GLN A 140 -8.22 11.81 2.91
C GLN A 140 -6.68 11.82 2.79
N PRO A 141 -6.02 12.97 3.10
CA PRO A 141 -4.58 12.98 3.23
C PRO A 141 -4.13 12.08 4.38
N TYR A 142 -2.99 11.44 4.21
CA TYR A 142 -2.41 10.58 5.22
C TYR A 142 -0.89 10.57 5.17
N ALA A 143 -0.30 10.28 6.30
CA ALA A 143 1.14 10.11 6.48
C ALA A 143 1.41 9.07 7.56
N GLY A 144 2.54 8.39 7.46
CA GLY A 144 2.97 7.42 8.47
C GLY A 144 4.21 6.65 8.06
N GLY A 145 4.38 5.49 8.66
CA GLY A 145 5.45 4.55 8.35
C GLY A 145 4.91 3.26 7.75
N TYR A 146 5.81 2.46 7.20
CA TYR A 146 5.54 1.09 6.83
C TYR A 146 6.70 0.18 7.22
N LEU A 147 6.39 -1.07 7.47
CA LEU A 147 7.33 -2.17 7.61
C LEU A 147 6.98 -3.23 6.59
N ALA A 148 7.99 -3.81 5.95
CA ALA A 148 7.78 -4.81 4.92
C ALA A 148 8.80 -5.95 5.04
N ILE A 149 8.36 -7.17 4.74
CA ILE A 149 9.19 -8.37 4.72
C ILE A 149 9.15 -8.95 3.32
N GLY A 150 10.34 -9.14 2.72
CA GLY A 150 10.51 -9.77 1.43
C GLY A 150 10.07 -11.24 1.47
N THR A 151 9.09 -11.57 0.63
CA THR A 151 8.53 -12.93 0.53
C THR A 151 9.14 -13.71 -0.60
N ASP A 152 9.32 -13.05 -1.75
CA ASP A 152 9.85 -13.64 -2.98
C ASP A 152 10.42 -12.55 -3.87
N GLY A 153 11.37 -12.91 -4.73
CA GLY A 153 11.95 -11.98 -5.68
C GLY A 153 12.94 -12.66 -6.60
N SER A 154 13.22 -12.04 -7.74
CA SER A 154 14.21 -12.56 -8.68
C SER A 154 15.00 -11.43 -9.32
N ILE A 155 16.31 -11.62 -9.40
CA ILE A 155 17.21 -10.82 -10.21
C ILE A 155 17.35 -11.50 -11.56
N LYS A 156 16.98 -10.79 -12.63
CA LYS A 156 17.10 -11.28 -14.00
C LYS A 156 18.16 -10.51 -14.72
N ASN A 157 19.24 -11.20 -15.11
CA ASN A 157 20.28 -10.67 -15.99
C ASN A 157 19.99 -11.10 -17.43
N TYR A 158 19.72 -10.14 -18.30
CA TYR A 158 19.38 -10.43 -19.70
C TYR A 158 20.61 -10.78 -20.56
N GLY A 159 21.81 -10.37 -20.15
CA GLY A 159 23.06 -10.70 -20.85
C GLY A 159 23.46 -12.16 -20.65
N SER A 160 23.49 -12.63 -19.41
CA SER A 160 23.85 -14.01 -19.07
C SER A 160 22.69 -15.00 -19.09
N ARG A 161 21.44 -14.51 -19.23
CA ARG A 161 20.19 -15.28 -19.17
C ARG A 161 20.02 -16.09 -17.86
N THR A 162 20.58 -15.57 -16.78
CA THR A 162 20.49 -16.19 -15.46
C THR A 162 19.45 -15.47 -14.62
N ALA A 163 18.75 -16.22 -13.75
CA ALA A 163 17.85 -15.69 -12.77
C ALA A 163 18.23 -16.27 -11.39
N PHE A 164 18.37 -15.37 -10.42
CA PHE A 164 18.70 -15.71 -9.03
C PHE A 164 17.61 -15.19 -8.11
N SER A 165 17.50 -15.74 -6.90
CA SER A 165 16.62 -15.17 -5.88
C SER A 165 17.18 -13.80 -5.43
N SER A 166 16.30 -12.79 -5.34
CA SER A 166 16.70 -11.47 -4.83
C SER A 166 17.08 -11.48 -3.36
N PHE A 167 16.60 -12.45 -2.61
CA PHE A 167 16.79 -12.58 -1.16
C PHE A 167 17.72 -13.73 -0.75
N ASP A 168 18.55 -14.24 -1.66
CA ASP A 168 19.65 -15.13 -1.30
C ASP A 168 20.77 -14.34 -0.63
N ASP A 169 21.65 -15.06 0.09
CA ASP A 169 22.74 -14.46 0.85
C ASP A 169 23.63 -13.58 -0.05
N GLY A 170 23.81 -12.32 0.36
CA GLY A 170 24.70 -11.35 -0.30
C GLY A 170 24.02 -10.37 -1.28
N TYR A 171 22.70 -10.44 -1.52
CA TYR A 171 22.02 -9.51 -2.43
C TYR A 171 21.16 -8.48 -1.71
N PHE A 172 19.93 -8.85 -1.35
CA PHE A 172 18.99 -7.93 -0.71
C PHE A 172 18.51 -8.42 0.66
N ASN A 173 18.40 -7.50 1.60
CA ASN A 173 17.77 -7.73 2.88
C ASN A 173 16.27 -7.98 2.69
N ARG A 174 15.73 -8.94 3.46
CA ARG A 174 14.28 -9.20 3.46
C ARG A 174 13.48 -8.11 4.15
N PHE A 175 14.11 -7.31 5.00
CA PHE A 175 13.44 -6.27 5.75
C PHE A 175 13.55 -4.93 5.03
N ASP A 176 12.40 -4.28 4.80
CA ASP A 176 12.28 -2.92 4.29
C ASP A 176 11.37 -2.11 5.22
N GLY A 177 11.63 -0.84 5.33
CA GLY A 177 10.81 0.08 6.12
C GLY A 177 11.10 1.52 5.76
N GLY A 178 10.10 2.36 5.96
CA GLY A 178 10.21 3.75 5.58
C GLY A 178 8.97 4.57 5.92
N LEU A 179 8.88 5.70 5.27
CA LEU A 179 7.73 6.60 5.37
C LEU A 179 6.79 6.40 4.18
N LYS A 180 5.50 6.55 4.44
CA LYS A 180 4.44 6.55 3.42
C LYS A 180 3.63 7.83 3.53
N LEU A 181 3.52 8.56 2.43
CA LEU A 181 2.74 9.79 2.30
C LEU A 181 1.72 9.60 1.18
N GLY A 182 0.50 10.06 1.35
CA GLY A 182 -0.51 9.92 0.31
C GLY A 182 -1.77 10.73 0.54
N CYS A 183 -2.64 10.66 -0.45
CA CYS A 183 -3.96 11.27 -0.39
C CYS A 183 -4.96 10.36 -1.09
N GLY A 184 -6.08 10.10 -0.42
CA GLY A 184 -7.19 9.36 -0.96
C GLY A 184 -8.43 10.21 -1.18
N VAL A 185 -9.30 9.73 -2.04
CA VAL A 185 -10.66 10.25 -2.24
C VAL A 185 -11.64 9.11 -2.01
N GLY A 186 -12.56 9.32 -1.08
CA GLY A 186 -13.68 8.42 -0.84
C GLY A 186 -14.96 8.96 -1.45
N PHE A 187 -15.73 8.09 -2.10
CA PHE A 187 -17.06 8.38 -2.60
C PHE A 187 -17.99 7.23 -2.24
N ASN A 188 -18.86 7.43 -1.26
CA ASN A 188 -19.62 6.34 -0.62
C ASN A 188 -18.70 5.22 -0.12
N MET A 189 -18.82 4.03 -0.70
CA MET A 189 -17.97 2.88 -0.41
C MET A 189 -16.70 2.86 -1.27
N LEU A 190 -16.69 3.55 -2.39
CA LEU A 190 -15.52 3.58 -3.28
C LEU A 190 -14.40 4.42 -2.69
N TYR A 191 -13.19 3.97 -2.90
CA TYR A 191 -11.99 4.65 -2.45
C TYR A 191 -10.90 4.56 -3.52
N VAL A 192 -10.25 5.68 -3.80
CA VAL A 192 -9.10 5.76 -4.69
C VAL A 192 -8.02 6.55 -3.97
N ASP A 193 -6.80 6.10 -4.00
CA ASP A 193 -5.67 6.85 -3.43
C ASP A 193 -4.42 6.80 -4.30
N ALA A 194 -3.57 7.78 -4.05
CA ALA A 194 -2.21 7.82 -4.55
C ALA A 194 -1.27 8.06 -3.37
N SER A 195 -0.16 7.30 -3.33
CA SER A 195 0.85 7.40 -2.28
C SER A 195 2.26 7.27 -2.83
N TYR A 196 3.20 7.72 -2.01
CA TYR A 196 4.62 7.54 -2.23
C TYR A 196 5.28 6.96 -0.99
N ASP A 197 6.03 5.88 -1.18
CA ASP A 197 6.85 5.23 -0.18
C ASP A 197 8.29 5.72 -0.32
N ILE A 198 8.83 6.21 0.79
CA ILE A 198 10.23 6.62 0.93
C ILE A 198 10.91 5.55 1.78
N GLY A 199 11.67 4.65 1.16
CA GLY A 199 12.45 3.64 1.87
C GLY A 199 13.56 4.31 2.69
N LEU A 200 13.59 4.01 3.97
CA LEU A 200 14.64 4.48 4.89
C LEU A 200 15.59 3.36 5.29
N SER A 201 15.15 2.11 5.20
CA SER A 201 15.99 0.96 5.47
C SER A 201 16.97 0.75 4.32
N ASN A 202 18.22 0.45 4.65
CA ASN A 202 19.16 -0.08 3.67
C ASN A 202 18.76 -1.52 3.35
N ILE A 203 18.28 -1.73 2.13
CA ILE A 203 17.88 -3.05 1.64
C ILE A 203 19.02 -3.81 0.95
N GLY A 204 20.17 -3.19 0.75
CA GLY A 204 21.35 -3.83 0.18
C GLY A 204 22.17 -4.57 1.21
N GLN A 205 22.90 -5.61 0.78
CA GLN A 205 23.92 -6.33 1.55
C GLN A 205 25.26 -6.23 0.86
N ASP A 206 26.34 -6.29 1.65
CA ASP A 206 27.75 -6.30 1.19
C ASP A 206 28.09 -5.18 0.18
N ASP A 207 28.20 -5.50 -1.09
CA ASP A 207 28.59 -4.57 -2.18
C ASP A 207 27.44 -3.61 -2.58
N PHE A 208 26.25 -3.76 -2.02
CA PHE A 208 25.02 -2.99 -2.30
C PHE A 208 24.71 -1.97 -1.22
N ASN A 209 25.72 -1.41 -0.56
CA ASN A 209 25.52 -0.41 0.50
C ASN A 209 24.69 0.79 0.01
N ASP A 210 23.92 1.37 0.93
CA ASP A 210 23.04 2.53 0.71
C ASP A 210 22.02 2.37 -0.43
N THR A 211 21.31 1.25 -0.41
CA THR A 211 20.25 0.95 -1.37
C THR A 211 18.86 1.13 -0.74
N HIS A 212 18.04 1.98 -1.34
CA HIS A 212 16.72 2.33 -0.86
C HIS A 212 15.63 2.15 -1.92
N ASN A 213 14.44 1.76 -1.46
CA ASN A 213 13.25 1.68 -2.31
C ASN A 213 12.54 3.04 -2.39
N GLY A 214 12.16 3.45 -3.60
CA GLY A 214 11.16 4.48 -3.84
C GLY A 214 9.98 3.87 -4.58
N CYS A 215 8.74 4.10 -4.14
CA CYS A 215 7.58 3.51 -4.78
C CYS A 215 6.39 4.46 -4.81
N PHE A 216 5.92 4.77 -6.00
CA PHE A 216 4.64 5.43 -6.22
C PHE A 216 3.55 4.38 -6.41
N THR A 217 2.45 4.50 -5.67
CA THR A 217 1.35 3.54 -5.70
C THR A 217 0.03 4.26 -5.98
N ILE A 218 -0.78 3.69 -6.88
CA ILE A 218 -2.17 4.09 -7.06
C ILE A 218 -3.04 2.89 -6.71
N ASN A 219 -4.02 3.07 -5.83
CA ASN A 219 -4.98 2.05 -5.45
C ASN A 219 -6.42 2.49 -5.75
N ILE A 220 -7.24 1.50 -6.06
CA ILE A 220 -8.70 1.59 -6.04
C ILE A 220 -9.22 0.54 -5.05
N GLY A 221 -10.31 0.83 -4.38
CA GLY A 221 -10.85 -0.10 -3.41
C GLY A 221 -12.24 0.24 -2.92
N VAL A 222 -12.67 -0.52 -1.93
CA VAL A 222 -13.94 -0.34 -1.26
C VAL A 222 -13.72 -0.28 0.24
N ASN A 223 -14.50 0.58 0.91
CA ASN A 223 -14.56 0.67 2.38
C ASN A 223 -15.92 0.24 2.88
N PHE A 224 -15.93 -0.52 3.98
CA PHE A 224 -17.12 -1.02 4.66
C PHE A 224 -17.23 -0.44 6.06
#